data_f56510d7ad3f6dcb12b00d9ba57c0b56
#
_entry.id   f56510d7ad3f6dcb12b00d9ba57c0b56
#
_cell.length_a   1.000
_cell.length_b   1.000
_cell.length_c   1.000
_cell.angle_alpha   90.00
_cell.angle_beta   90.00
_cell.angle_gamma   90.00
#
_symmetry.space_group_name_H-M   'P 1'
#
loop_
_entity.id
_entity.type
_entity.pdbx_description
1 polymer ?
#
loop_
_entity_poly.entity_id
_entity_poly.type
_entity_poly.pdbx_seq_one_letter_code
_entity_poly.pdbx_strand_id
1 'polypeptide(L)'
;MRHGGGDNERVYVAALILLAVLLGWPIPRLLPRVTVLRAAPAAAILLWQSVSLAAIAAGLLAAPLAVLVQARASSGQHDPEPGQHLPLLVAGLAVTAFVAGRLLLKAHLVGTDLRRGRREHTELVDLIGVDDPTLGEHVKVLTHPTQTAYCVPGSRKRVVLTKGTLDALDADQVAAVLAHERAHLRQRHDLVLEFFTVLHTAVPTWIRSTAGMGEVKLLIELLADRWAATVVGRRPLATAMLALASGSHPTSALGAGDDAVVRIEQLAVGDRHRNRVIVAAVLASVAVLQLPILLMVATLVS
;
A
#
# COMPACT_ATOMS: atom_id res chain seq x y z
N MET A 1 -46.94 1.74 -16.38
CA MET A 1 -45.68 1.03 -16.58
C MET A 1 -44.54 1.77 -15.83
N ARG A 2 -44.39 1.66 -14.52
CA ARG A 2 -43.29 2.26 -13.71
C ARG A 2 -42.79 1.30 -12.60
N HIS A 3 -42.79 -0.01 -12.84
CA HIS A 3 -42.32 -0.98 -11.85
C HIS A 3 -40.82 -1.32 -11.97
N GLY A 4 -40.10 -0.80 -12.97
CA GLY A 4 -38.70 -1.17 -13.20
C GLY A 4 -37.65 -0.36 -12.45
N GLY A 5 -37.97 0.84 -11.96
CA GLY A 5 -36.95 1.73 -11.35
C GLY A 5 -36.45 1.24 -9.99
N GLY A 6 -37.36 0.87 -9.11
CA GLY A 6 -37.00 0.47 -7.72
C GLY A 6 -36.21 -0.84 -7.63
N ASP A 7 -36.41 -1.76 -8.59
CA ASP A 7 -35.64 -3.02 -8.62
C ASP A 7 -34.21 -2.78 -9.10
N ASN A 8 -34.00 -1.88 -10.06
CA ASN A 8 -32.68 -1.52 -10.54
C ASN A 8 -31.85 -0.81 -9.45
N GLU A 9 -32.45 0.14 -8.71
CA GLU A 9 -31.78 0.83 -7.61
C GLU A 9 -31.28 -0.15 -6.54
N ARG A 10 -32.09 -1.13 -6.15
CA ARG A 10 -31.71 -2.19 -5.20
C ARG A 10 -30.57 -3.06 -5.72
N VAL A 11 -30.56 -3.37 -7.02
CA VAL A 11 -29.47 -4.12 -7.66
C VAL A 11 -28.17 -3.34 -7.61
N TYR A 12 -28.17 -2.02 -7.83
CA TYR A 12 -26.95 -1.20 -7.75
C TYR A 12 -26.39 -1.12 -6.31
N VAL A 13 -27.26 -1.01 -5.30
CA VAL A 13 -26.83 -1.04 -3.91
C VAL A 13 -26.23 -2.41 -3.55
N ALA A 14 -26.86 -3.50 -3.98
CA ALA A 14 -26.33 -4.84 -3.78
C ALA A 14 -24.96 -5.01 -4.50
N ALA A 15 -24.82 -4.45 -5.69
CA ALA A 15 -23.55 -4.45 -6.43
C ALA A 15 -22.45 -3.66 -5.69
N LEU A 16 -22.77 -2.53 -5.04
CA LEU A 16 -21.82 -1.79 -4.20
C LEU A 16 -21.35 -2.61 -2.99
N ILE A 17 -22.28 -3.28 -2.31
CA ILE A 17 -21.94 -4.16 -1.18
C ILE A 17 -21.03 -5.30 -1.66
N LEU A 18 -21.40 -5.95 -2.76
CA LEU A 18 -20.61 -7.03 -3.34
C LEU A 18 -19.22 -6.54 -3.74
N LEU A 19 -19.13 -5.36 -4.37
CA LEU A 19 -17.87 -4.73 -4.75
C LEU A 19 -16.98 -4.47 -3.53
N ALA A 20 -17.54 -3.89 -2.46
CA ALA A 20 -16.81 -3.65 -1.21
C ALA A 20 -16.26 -4.95 -0.61
N VAL A 21 -17.07 -6.01 -0.60
CA VAL A 21 -16.68 -7.34 -0.10
C VAL A 21 -15.57 -7.95 -0.99
N LEU A 22 -15.75 -7.94 -2.31
CA LEU A 22 -14.78 -8.52 -3.24
C LEU A 22 -13.42 -7.80 -3.19
N LEU A 23 -13.43 -6.47 -3.21
CA LEU A 23 -12.21 -5.67 -3.18
C LEU A 23 -11.55 -5.65 -1.79
N GLY A 24 -12.33 -5.80 -0.71
CA GLY A 24 -11.81 -5.79 0.66
C GLY A 24 -11.31 -7.13 1.17
N TRP A 25 -11.76 -8.24 0.61
CA TRP A 25 -11.46 -9.58 1.17
C TRP A 25 -10.76 -10.53 0.19
N PRO A 26 -11.39 -11.07 -0.90
CA PRO A 26 -10.73 -12.04 -1.77
C PRO A 26 -9.65 -11.41 -2.65
N ILE A 27 -9.87 -10.23 -3.21
CA ILE A 27 -8.92 -9.59 -4.13
C ILE A 27 -7.54 -9.38 -3.47
N PRO A 28 -7.39 -8.85 -2.24
CA PRO A 28 -6.09 -8.72 -1.60
C PRO A 28 -5.38 -10.05 -1.31
N ARG A 29 -6.08 -11.18 -1.35
CA ARG A 29 -5.50 -12.52 -1.21
C ARG A 29 -5.09 -13.14 -2.54
N LEU A 30 -5.78 -12.79 -3.61
CA LEU A 30 -5.56 -13.33 -4.95
C LEU A 30 -4.56 -12.51 -5.76
N LEU A 31 -4.58 -11.20 -5.60
CA LEU A 31 -3.73 -10.27 -6.38
C LEU A 31 -2.22 -10.56 -6.26
N PRO A 32 -1.66 -11.01 -5.11
CA PRO A 32 -0.25 -11.42 -5.02
C PRO A 32 0.14 -12.58 -5.95
N ARG A 33 -0.84 -13.39 -6.40
CA ARG A 33 -0.60 -14.48 -7.35
C ARG A 33 -0.36 -14.00 -8.78
N VAL A 34 -0.68 -12.74 -9.08
CA VAL A 34 -0.49 -12.10 -10.40
C VAL A 34 0.94 -11.57 -10.49
N THR A 35 1.92 -12.46 -10.49
CA THR A 35 3.36 -12.13 -10.45
C THR A 35 3.84 -11.27 -11.60
N VAL A 36 3.13 -11.24 -12.73
CA VAL A 36 3.43 -10.37 -13.86
C VAL A 36 3.42 -8.88 -13.49
N LEU A 37 2.66 -8.48 -12.46
CA LEU A 37 2.62 -7.11 -11.95
C LEU A 37 3.97 -6.64 -11.38
N ARG A 38 4.81 -7.55 -10.91
CA ARG A 38 6.18 -7.27 -10.44
C ARG A 38 7.08 -6.70 -11.53
N ALA A 39 6.73 -6.94 -12.80
CA ALA A 39 7.38 -6.29 -13.94
C ALA A 39 7.13 -4.77 -14.01
N ALA A 40 6.16 -4.22 -13.29
CA ALA A 40 5.84 -2.79 -13.27
C ALA A 40 5.44 -2.33 -11.84
N PRO A 41 6.37 -2.33 -10.85
CA PRO A 41 6.03 -2.18 -9.44
C PRO A 41 5.30 -0.87 -9.12
N ALA A 42 5.64 0.25 -9.77
CA ALA A 42 4.92 1.51 -9.54
C ALA A 42 3.44 1.42 -9.97
N ALA A 43 3.16 0.83 -11.15
CA ALA A 43 1.79 0.64 -11.63
C ALA A 43 1.04 -0.40 -10.80
N ALA A 44 1.74 -1.43 -10.31
CA ALA A 44 1.18 -2.41 -9.39
C ALA A 44 0.79 -1.78 -8.04
N ILE A 45 1.64 -0.94 -7.45
CA ILE A 45 1.32 -0.18 -6.22
C ILE A 45 0.10 0.71 -6.45
N LEU A 46 0.03 1.40 -7.60
CA LEU A 46 -1.14 2.21 -7.96
C LEU A 46 -2.41 1.35 -8.02
N LEU A 47 -2.35 0.16 -8.63
CA LEU A 47 -3.48 -0.77 -8.68
C LEU A 47 -3.90 -1.21 -7.28
N TRP A 48 -2.96 -1.55 -6.40
CA TRP A 48 -3.23 -1.88 -5.00
C TRP A 48 -3.93 -0.75 -4.25
N GLN A 49 -3.45 0.50 -4.43
CA GLN A 49 -4.08 1.68 -3.83
C GLN A 49 -5.50 1.88 -4.39
N SER A 50 -5.69 1.72 -5.71
CA SER A 50 -6.98 1.86 -6.37
C SER A 50 -8.01 0.83 -5.87
N VAL A 51 -7.60 -0.44 -5.75
CA VAL A 51 -8.43 -1.51 -5.16
C VAL A 51 -8.86 -1.15 -3.74
N SER A 52 -7.91 -0.68 -2.93
CA SER A 52 -8.17 -0.32 -1.55
C SER A 52 -9.12 0.88 -1.41
N LEU A 53 -8.91 1.93 -2.21
CA LEU A 53 -9.75 3.12 -2.21
C LEU A 53 -11.16 2.82 -2.74
N ALA A 54 -11.28 2.00 -3.80
CA ALA A 54 -12.56 1.58 -4.33
C ALA A 54 -13.35 0.73 -3.32
N ALA A 55 -12.68 -0.16 -2.57
CA ALA A 55 -13.30 -0.93 -1.49
C ALA A 55 -13.88 -0.02 -0.40
N ILE A 56 -13.10 0.98 0.03
CA ILE A 56 -13.53 1.97 1.02
C ILE A 56 -14.71 2.78 0.50
N ALA A 57 -14.60 3.31 -0.73
CA ALA A 57 -15.64 4.12 -1.35
C ALA A 57 -16.95 3.32 -1.47
N ALA A 58 -16.89 2.08 -1.98
CA ALA A 58 -18.06 1.22 -2.11
C ALA A 58 -18.70 0.93 -0.73
N GLY A 59 -17.88 0.64 0.29
CA GLY A 59 -18.38 0.39 1.64
C GLY A 59 -19.02 1.61 2.30
N LEU A 60 -18.46 2.80 2.09
CA LEU A 60 -19.01 4.05 2.66
C LEU A 60 -20.27 4.51 1.92
N LEU A 61 -20.39 4.24 0.61
CA LEU A 61 -21.55 4.63 -0.19
C LEU A 61 -22.73 3.66 -0.03
N ALA A 62 -22.49 2.39 0.27
CA ALA A 62 -23.52 1.36 0.27
C ALA A 62 -24.68 1.66 1.23
N ALA A 63 -24.40 2.03 2.49
CA ALA A 63 -25.43 2.27 3.48
C ALA A 63 -26.27 3.54 3.21
N PRO A 64 -25.69 4.72 2.91
CA PRO A 64 -26.47 5.92 2.54
C PRO A 64 -27.35 5.70 1.32
N LEU A 65 -26.84 5.01 0.29
CA LEU A 65 -27.63 4.74 -0.92
C LEU A 65 -28.75 3.72 -0.66
N ALA A 66 -28.50 2.70 0.17
CA ALA A 66 -29.55 1.77 0.57
C ALA A 66 -30.71 2.49 1.26
N VAL A 67 -30.39 3.43 2.15
CA VAL A 67 -31.41 4.25 2.85
C VAL A 67 -32.17 5.14 1.87
N LEU A 68 -31.47 5.78 0.93
CA LEU A 68 -32.09 6.63 -0.09
C LEU A 68 -33.06 5.84 -0.97
N VAL A 69 -32.64 4.67 -1.45
CA VAL A 69 -33.50 3.77 -2.26
C VAL A 69 -34.73 3.33 -1.49
N GLN A 70 -34.58 2.98 -0.22
CA GLN A 70 -35.72 2.59 0.61
C GLN A 70 -36.70 3.76 0.83
N ALA A 71 -36.18 4.97 1.09
CA ALA A 71 -36.99 6.16 1.25
C ALA A 71 -37.80 6.51 -0.01
N ARG A 72 -37.18 6.38 -1.21
CA ARG A 72 -37.86 6.56 -2.50
C ARG A 72 -38.99 5.53 -2.72
N ALA A 73 -38.69 4.26 -2.44
CA ALA A 73 -39.66 3.17 -2.59
C ALA A 73 -40.91 3.40 -1.72
N SER A 74 -40.73 3.97 -0.55
CA SER A 74 -41.84 4.21 0.40
C SER A 74 -42.66 5.47 0.08
N SER A 75 -42.04 6.47 -0.57
CA SER A 75 -42.74 7.70 -0.98
C SER A 75 -43.80 7.46 -2.07
N GLY A 76 -43.79 6.30 -2.73
CA GLY A 76 -44.79 5.87 -3.69
C GLY A 76 -46.01 5.15 -3.07
N GLN A 77 -46.02 4.87 -1.77
CA GLN A 77 -47.18 4.27 -1.06
C GLN A 77 -48.05 5.38 -0.47
N HIS A 78 -49.37 5.27 -0.65
CA HIS A 78 -50.33 6.18 -0.06
C HIS A 78 -50.20 6.11 1.46
N ASP A 79 -50.01 7.28 2.12
CA ASP A 79 -49.82 7.49 3.55
C ASP A 79 -48.58 6.81 4.20
N PRO A 80 -47.35 7.25 3.88
CA PRO A 80 -46.22 6.92 4.73
C PRO A 80 -46.36 7.70 6.06
N GLU A 81 -46.45 6.97 7.19
CA GLU A 81 -46.38 7.64 8.50
C GLU A 81 -45.07 8.42 8.61
N PRO A 82 -45.13 9.72 9.02
CA PRO A 82 -43.93 10.53 9.19
C PRO A 82 -42.99 9.84 10.19
N GLY A 83 -41.78 9.42 9.74
CA GLY A 83 -40.78 8.86 10.61
C GLY A 83 -40.54 7.33 10.49
N GLN A 84 -41.33 6.60 9.70
CA GLN A 84 -41.13 5.13 9.52
C GLN A 84 -39.73 4.74 9.02
N HIS A 85 -39.07 5.63 8.28
CA HIS A 85 -37.71 5.38 7.73
C HIS A 85 -36.57 5.98 8.56
N LEU A 86 -36.92 6.78 9.58
CA LEU A 86 -35.93 7.43 10.44
C LEU A 86 -34.98 6.41 11.12
N PRO A 87 -35.45 5.29 11.68
CA PRO A 87 -34.57 4.28 12.28
C PRO A 87 -33.56 3.68 11.26
N LEU A 88 -34.01 3.39 10.04
CA LEU A 88 -33.17 2.82 8.99
C LEU A 88 -32.12 3.85 8.51
N LEU A 89 -32.53 5.11 8.35
CA LEU A 89 -31.63 6.22 8.00
C LEU A 89 -30.57 6.40 9.08
N VAL A 90 -30.98 6.45 10.35
CA VAL A 90 -30.07 6.58 11.48
C VAL A 90 -29.09 5.40 11.53
N ALA A 91 -29.59 4.17 11.35
CA ALA A 91 -28.74 2.97 11.33
C ALA A 91 -27.72 3.00 10.18
N GLY A 92 -28.14 3.35 8.95
CA GLY A 92 -27.26 3.46 7.79
C GLY A 92 -26.16 4.52 7.97
N LEU A 93 -26.55 5.70 8.46
CA LEU A 93 -25.59 6.77 8.77
C LEU A 93 -24.64 6.39 9.91
N ALA A 94 -25.16 5.71 10.96
CA ALA A 94 -24.35 5.23 12.07
C ALA A 94 -23.29 4.21 11.61
N VAL A 95 -23.64 3.28 10.73
CA VAL A 95 -22.69 2.32 10.14
C VAL A 95 -21.62 3.04 9.33
N THR A 96 -22.02 3.98 8.48
CA THR A 96 -21.06 4.77 7.68
C THR A 96 -20.15 5.59 8.57
N ALA A 97 -20.70 6.29 9.58
CA ALA A 97 -19.93 7.08 10.54
C ALA A 97 -18.98 6.21 11.37
N PHE A 98 -19.41 5.01 11.78
CA PHE A 98 -18.57 4.06 12.50
C PHE A 98 -17.37 3.59 11.62
N VAL A 99 -17.61 3.20 10.37
CA VAL A 99 -16.55 2.77 9.45
C VAL A 99 -15.59 3.92 9.16
N ALA A 100 -16.11 5.10 8.80
CA ALA A 100 -15.30 6.28 8.54
C ALA A 100 -14.50 6.72 9.80
N GLY A 101 -15.16 6.78 10.95
CA GLY A 101 -14.52 7.12 12.22
C GLY A 101 -13.41 6.14 12.60
N ARG A 102 -13.64 4.83 12.41
CA ARG A 102 -12.62 3.81 12.64
C ARG A 102 -11.42 3.97 11.70
N LEU A 103 -11.64 4.24 10.41
CA LEU A 103 -10.57 4.49 9.44
C LEU A 103 -9.75 5.74 9.82
N LEU A 104 -10.43 6.85 10.11
CA LEU A 104 -9.77 8.10 10.51
C LEU A 104 -9.01 7.96 11.83
N LEU A 105 -9.60 7.29 12.83
CA LEU A 105 -8.92 7.03 14.10
C LEU A 105 -7.67 6.17 13.89
N LYS A 106 -7.76 5.11 13.08
CA LYS A 106 -6.59 4.27 12.78
C LYS A 106 -5.55 5.03 11.98
N ALA A 107 -5.94 5.87 11.02
CA ALA A 107 -5.01 6.73 10.28
C ALA A 107 -4.28 7.70 11.23
N HIS A 108 -5.00 8.30 12.17
CA HIS A 108 -4.42 9.21 13.15
C HIS A 108 -3.45 8.48 14.09
N LEU A 109 -3.88 7.37 14.71
CA LEU A 109 -3.06 6.61 15.68
C LEU A 109 -1.81 6.03 15.02
N VAL A 110 -1.96 5.30 13.91
CA VAL A 110 -0.83 4.70 13.21
C VAL A 110 0.12 5.78 12.70
N GLY A 111 -0.42 6.86 12.09
CA GLY A 111 0.41 7.95 11.59
C GLY A 111 1.17 8.69 12.70
N THR A 112 0.57 8.90 13.87
CA THR A 112 1.25 9.53 15.02
C THR A 112 2.32 8.64 15.60
N ASP A 113 2.04 7.34 15.79
CA ASP A 113 3.00 6.37 16.32
C ASP A 113 4.22 6.21 15.39
N LEU A 114 3.98 6.09 14.08
CA LEU A 114 5.06 5.99 13.10
C LEU A 114 5.92 7.27 13.05
N ARG A 115 5.30 8.45 13.08
CA ARG A 115 6.05 9.72 13.11
C ARG A 115 6.87 9.88 14.38
N ARG A 116 6.30 9.50 15.53
CA ARG A 116 6.99 9.52 16.81
C ARG A 116 8.20 8.56 16.81
N GLY A 117 7.98 7.30 16.42
CA GLY A 117 9.06 6.31 16.35
C GLY A 117 10.18 6.71 15.38
N ARG A 118 9.83 7.29 14.21
CA ARG A 118 10.83 7.81 13.27
C ARG A 118 11.65 8.95 13.88
N ARG A 119 11.01 9.86 14.62
CA ARG A 119 11.69 10.97 15.28
C ARG A 119 12.65 10.50 16.37
N GLU A 120 12.16 9.64 17.27
CA GLU A 120 12.98 9.03 18.33
C GLU A 120 14.18 8.27 17.72
N HIS A 121 13.93 7.50 16.66
CA HIS A 121 14.99 6.78 15.96
C HIS A 121 16.02 7.72 15.29
N THR A 122 15.55 8.82 14.67
CA THR A 122 16.46 9.83 14.09
C THR A 122 17.33 10.46 15.16
N GLU A 123 16.78 10.80 16.32
CA GLU A 123 17.52 11.37 17.45
C GLU A 123 18.59 10.40 17.96
N LEU A 124 18.26 9.10 18.08
CA LEU A 124 19.23 8.07 18.46
C LEU A 124 20.35 7.94 17.42
N VAL A 125 20.00 7.86 16.14
CA VAL A 125 20.99 7.78 15.04
C VAL A 125 21.88 9.02 15.00
N ASP A 126 21.34 10.21 15.24
CA ASP A 126 22.12 11.45 15.28
C ASP A 126 23.08 11.49 16.48
N LEU A 127 22.72 10.82 17.60
CA LEU A 127 23.54 10.75 18.81
C LEU A 127 24.72 9.77 18.69
N ILE A 128 24.47 8.56 18.12
CA ILE A 128 25.47 7.48 18.10
C ILE A 128 26.16 7.32 16.74
N GLY A 129 25.59 7.89 15.67
CA GLY A 129 26.12 7.77 14.32
C GLY A 129 27.13 8.87 14.00
N VAL A 130 28.22 8.48 13.36
CA VAL A 130 29.24 9.39 12.88
C VAL A 130 28.93 9.79 11.44
N ASP A 131 29.08 11.09 11.14
CA ASP A 131 28.95 11.56 9.75
C ASP A 131 30.19 11.13 8.95
N ASP A 132 29.97 10.56 7.77
CA ASP A 132 31.01 10.26 6.81
C ASP A 132 30.79 11.06 5.50
N PRO A 133 31.50 12.18 5.34
CA PRO A 133 31.35 13.03 4.17
C PRO A 133 31.70 12.34 2.84
N THR A 134 32.50 11.27 2.87
CA THR A 134 32.89 10.52 1.66
C THR A 134 31.75 9.73 1.07
N LEU A 135 30.76 9.35 1.90
CA LEU A 135 29.57 8.62 1.51
C LEU A 135 28.42 9.56 1.06
N GLY A 136 28.60 10.86 1.25
CA GLY A 136 27.68 11.92 0.86
C GLY A 136 26.83 12.47 2.00
N GLU A 137 25.99 13.45 1.68
CA GLU A 137 25.16 14.14 2.67
C GLU A 137 24.15 13.23 3.35
N HIS A 138 23.93 13.47 4.64
CA HIS A 138 22.93 12.77 5.46
C HIS A 138 23.18 11.27 5.65
N VAL A 139 24.41 10.79 5.44
CA VAL A 139 24.81 9.41 5.73
C VAL A 139 25.41 9.34 7.13
N LYS A 140 24.92 8.44 7.96
CA LYS A 140 25.42 8.13 9.28
C LYS A 140 26.02 6.73 9.30
N VAL A 141 27.21 6.59 9.88
CA VAL A 141 27.87 5.29 10.09
C VAL A 141 27.78 4.92 11.56
N LEU A 142 27.23 3.73 11.84
CA LEU A 142 27.16 3.16 13.17
C LEU A 142 28.30 2.16 13.37
N THR A 143 28.99 2.24 14.52
CA THR A 143 30.02 1.29 14.91
C THR A 143 29.37 -0.01 15.39
N HIS A 144 28.93 -0.84 14.46
CA HIS A 144 28.29 -2.14 14.74
C HIS A 144 28.76 -3.19 13.73
N PRO A 145 29.07 -4.43 14.17
CA PRO A 145 29.63 -5.46 13.30
C PRO A 145 28.58 -6.12 12.37
N THR A 146 27.30 -6.08 12.71
CA THR A 146 26.25 -6.64 11.85
C THR A 146 26.10 -5.82 10.56
N GLN A 147 26.02 -6.50 9.43
CA GLN A 147 25.83 -5.88 8.13
C GLN A 147 24.37 -5.39 8.00
N THR A 148 24.20 -4.06 8.11
CA THR A 148 22.89 -3.44 8.04
C THR A 148 22.99 -2.09 7.36
N ALA A 149 22.03 -1.84 6.46
CA ALA A 149 21.79 -0.56 5.82
C ALA A 149 20.29 -0.26 5.88
N TYR A 150 19.91 0.98 6.13
CA TYR A 150 18.52 1.40 6.12
C TYR A 150 18.42 2.93 6.03
N CYS A 151 17.24 3.42 5.66
CA CYS A 151 16.95 4.83 5.70
C CYS A 151 15.94 5.19 6.80
N VAL A 152 16.06 6.39 7.33
CA VAL A 152 15.10 7.00 8.26
C VAL A 152 14.43 8.17 7.56
N PRO A 153 13.14 8.01 7.16
CA PRO A 153 12.38 9.08 6.53
C PRO A 153 11.92 10.10 7.56
N GLY A 154 11.66 11.33 7.11
CA GLY A 154 11.15 12.41 7.98
C GLY A 154 11.62 13.78 7.52
N SER A 155 11.55 14.77 8.42
CA SER A 155 12.07 16.11 8.17
C SER A 155 13.60 16.13 8.08
N ARG A 156 14.26 15.30 8.89
CA ARG A 156 15.69 15.05 8.85
C ARG A 156 15.94 13.66 8.30
N LYS A 157 16.01 13.55 6.97
CA LYS A 157 16.30 12.28 6.30
C LYS A 157 17.69 11.79 6.65
N ARG A 158 17.85 10.50 6.94
CA ARG A 158 19.15 9.85 7.15
C ARG A 158 19.21 8.55 6.37
N VAL A 159 20.39 8.25 5.83
CA VAL A 159 20.77 6.90 5.41
C VAL A 159 21.76 6.40 6.46
N VAL A 160 21.55 5.20 6.95
CA VAL A 160 22.36 4.62 8.02
C VAL A 160 23.05 3.38 7.47
N LEU A 161 24.36 3.32 7.63
CA LEU A 161 25.18 2.15 7.34
C LEU A 161 25.88 1.73 8.62
N THR A 162 26.09 0.44 8.79
CA THR A 162 26.97 -0.07 9.86
C THR A 162 28.38 -0.25 9.35
N LYS A 163 29.36 -0.23 10.27
CA LYS A 163 30.73 -0.55 9.94
C LYS A 163 30.86 -1.95 9.34
N GLY A 164 30.10 -2.94 9.86
CA GLY A 164 30.06 -4.28 9.29
C GLY A 164 29.61 -4.30 7.82
N THR A 165 28.72 -3.38 7.40
CA THR A 165 28.34 -3.23 5.97
C THR A 165 29.51 -2.67 5.15
N LEU A 166 30.21 -1.65 5.65
CA LEU A 166 31.34 -1.03 4.95
C LEU A 166 32.54 -1.99 4.85
N ASP A 167 32.77 -2.81 5.87
CA ASP A 167 33.85 -3.79 5.88
C ASP A 167 33.57 -4.99 4.94
N ALA A 168 32.31 -5.27 4.64
CA ALA A 168 31.88 -6.41 3.80
C ALA A 168 31.70 -6.08 2.32
N LEU A 169 31.54 -4.81 1.96
CA LEU A 169 31.19 -4.36 0.62
C LEU A 169 32.33 -3.54 0.00
N ASP A 170 32.53 -3.71 -1.29
CA ASP A 170 33.37 -2.82 -2.07
C ASP A 170 32.70 -1.46 -2.35
N ALA A 171 33.45 -0.50 -2.90
CA ALA A 171 32.96 0.85 -3.13
C ALA A 171 31.74 0.92 -4.07
N ASP A 172 31.68 0.07 -5.10
CA ASP A 172 30.57 0.01 -6.05
C ASP A 172 29.32 -0.57 -5.39
N GLN A 173 29.50 -1.58 -4.53
CA GLN A 173 28.43 -2.21 -3.75
C GLN A 173 27.88 -1.23 -2.69
N VAL A 174 28.74 -0.48 -1.99
CA VAL A 174 28.33 0.58 -1.06
C VAL A 174 27.53 1.65 -1.80
N ALA A 175 28.00 2.09 -2.97
CA ALA A 175 27.26 3.05 -3.79
C ALA A 175 25.88 2.51 -4.20
N ALA A 176 25.76 1.22 -4.49
CA ALA A 176 24.50 0.57 -4.83
C ALA A 176 23.52 0.51 -3.65
N VAL A 177 24.01 0.18 -2.46
CA VAL A 177 23.20 0.20 -1.24
C VAL A 177 22.73 1.62 -0.92
N LEU A 178 23.61 2.61 -1.01
CA LEU A 178 23.25 4.02 -0.80
C LEU A 178 22.21 4.49 -1.82
N ALA A 179 22.33 4.09 -3.09
CA ALA A 179 21.35 4.42 -4.12
C ALA A 179 19.98 3.81 -3.78
N HIS A 180 19.95 2.55 -3.34
CA HIS A 180 18.72 1.86 -2.93
C HIS A 180 18.04 2.59 -1.75
N GLU A 181 18.77 2.90 -0.68
CA GLU A 181 18.22 3.61 0.48
C GLU A 181 17.73 5.03 0.13
N ARG A 182 18.47 5.73 -0.75
CA ARG A 182 18.05 7.04 -1.28
C ARG A 182 16.79 6.94 -2.13
N ALA A 183 16.55 5.81 -2.82
CA ALA A 183 15.31 5.60 -3.56
C ALA A 183 14.10 5.59 -2.63
N HIS A 184 14.17 4.90 -1.49
CA HIS A 184 13.11 4.90 -0.49
C HIS A 184 12.78 6.31 0.00
N LEU A 185 13.80 7.12 0.30
CA LEU A 185 13.62 8.51 0.76
C LEU A 185 13.06 9.42 -0.32
N ARG A 186 13.51 9.26 -1.57
CA ARG A 186 13.10 10.08 -2.71
C ARG A 186 11.66 9.82 -3.12
N GLN A 187 11.28 8.55 -3.17
CA GLN A 187 9.97 8.10 -3.64
C GLN A 187 8.93 8.02 -2.50
N ARG A 188 9.29 8.42 -1.29
CA ARG A 188 8.40 8.46 -0.12
C ARG A 188 7.72 7.12 0.14
N HIS A 189 8.49 6.03 0.04
CA HIS A 189 7.97 4.68 0.26
C HIS A 189 7.37 4.51 1.66
N ASP A 190 7.81 5.32 2.62
CA ASP A 190 7.25 5.42 3.95
C ASP A 190 5.76 5.77 3.96
N LEU A 191 5.29 6.65 3.05
CA LEU A 191 3.88 7.01 2.97
C LEU A 191 3.02 5.88 2.36
N VAL A 192 3.58 5.16 1.39
CA VAL A 192 2.91 4.00 0.81
C VAL A 192 2.72 2.91 1.87
N LEU A 193 3.77 2.60 2.64
CA LEU A 193 3.70 1.64 3.75
C LEU A 193 2.75 2.11 4.85
N GLU A 194 2.76 3.40 5.20
CA GLU A 194 1.84 3.98 6.19
C GLU A 194 0.38 3.79 5.75
N PHE A 195 0.05 4.10 4.48
CA PHE A 195 -1.29 3.91 3.91
C PHE A 195 -1.77 2.46 4.07
N PHE A 196 -0.98 1.48 3.63
CA PHE A 196 -1.36 0.07 3.72
C PHE A 196 -1.38 -0.44 5.16
N THR A 197 -0.51 0.07 6.04
CA THR A 197 -0.51 -0.27 7.47
C THR A 197 -1.80 0.21 8.15
N VAL A 198 -2.24 1.44 7.84
CA VAL A 198 -3.53 1.98 8.32
C VAL A 198 -4.66 1.06 7.91
N LEU A 199 -4.75 0.71 6.62
CA LEU A 199 -5.80 -0.17 6.12
C LEU A 199 -5.76 -1.56 6.76
N HIS A 200 -4.57 -2.15 6.81
CA HIS A 200 -4.37 -3.46 7.42
C HIS A 200 -4.80 -3.49 8.89
N THR A 201 -4.55 -2.43 9.65
CA THR A 201 -4.93 -2.35 11.07
C THR A 201 -6.39 -1.93 11.27
N ALA A 202 -6.99 -1.22 10.32
CA ALA A 202 -8.39 -0.79 10.40
C ALA A 202 -9.38 -1.93 10.20
N VAL A 203 -9.05 -2.93 9.38
CA VAL A 203 -9.93 -4.09 9.15
C VAL A 203 -9.79 -5.12 10.27
N PRO A 204 -10.87 -5.90 10.58
CA PRO A 204 -10.81 -7.03 11.51
C PRO A 204 -9.76 -8.06 11.10
N THR A 205 -9.20 -8.78 12.08
CA THR A 205 -8.10 -9.72 11.86
C THR A 205 -8.41 -10.82 10.84
N TRP A 206 -9.64 -11.32 10.83
CA TRP A 206 -10.09 -12.36 9.90
C TRP A 206 -10.23 -11.89 8.43
N ILE A 207 -10.32 -10.58 8.18
CA ILE A 207 -10.32 -10.00 6.83
C ILE A 207 -8.90 -9.73 6.34
N ARG A 208 -7.95 -9.47 7.25
CA ARG A 208 -6.58 -9.07 6.90
C ARG A 208 -5.92 -10.03 5.93
N SER A 209 -5.16 -9.46 4.98
CA SER A 209 -4.32 -10.21 4.07
C SER A 209 -2.85 -9.94 4.38
N THR A 210 -2.19 -10.90 5.03
CA THR A 210 -0.74 -10.85 5.26
C THR A 210 0.02 -10.99 3.94
N ALA A 211 -0.49 -11.83 3.02
CA ALA A 211 0.06 -11.98 1.68
C ALA A 211 0.00 -10.67 0.88
N GLY A 212 -1.12 -9.92 0.98
CA GLY A 212 -1.25 -8.60 0.33
C GLY A 212 -0.24 -7.59 0.88
N MET A 213 -0.06 -7.53 2.20
CA MET A 213 0.95 -6.66 2.81
C MET A 213 2.38 -7.07 2.42
N GLY A 214 2.68 -8.36 2.34
CA GLY A 214 3.96 -8.88 1.86
C GLY A 214 4.24 -8.46 0.41
N GLU A 215 3.26 -8.63 -0.48
CA GLU A 215 3.40 -8.23 -1.88
C GLU A 215 3.65 -6.72 -2.04
N VAL A 216 2.93 -5.87 -1.29
CA VAL A 216 3.16 -4.42 -1.31
C VAL A 216 4.58 -4.07 -0.87
N LYS A 217 5.09 -4.71 0.19
CA LYS A 217 6.49 -4.52 0.63
C LYS A 217 7.47 -4.93 -0.47
N LEU A 218 7.28 -6.10 -1.07
CA LEU A 218 8.11 -6.57 -2.18
C LEU A 218 8.09 -5.61 -3.37
N LEU A 219 6.92 -5.08 -3.75
CA LEU A 219 6.80 -4.11 -4.84
C LEU A 219 7.57 -2.80 -4.54
N ILE A 220 7.58 -2.36 -3.30
CA ILE A 220 8.35 -1.19 -2.84
C ILE A 220 9.85 -1.47 -2.98
N GLU A 221 10.32 -2.66 -2.57
CA GLU A 221 11.71 -3.06 -2.75
C GLU A 221 12.10 -3.13 -4.23
N LEU A 222 11.28 -3.76 -5.06
CA LEU A 222 11.49 -3.82 -6.51
C LEU A 222 11.54 -2.42 -7.15
N LEU A 223 10.77 -1.48 -6.64
CA LEU A 223 10.78 -0.10 -7.12
C LEU A 223 12.08 0.62 -6.74
N ALA A 224 12.56 0.42 -5.51
CA ALA A 224 13.84 0.95 -5.04
C ALA A 224 15.01 0.35 -5.82
N ASP A 225 15.01 -0.97 -6.04
CA ASP A 225 16.01 -1.68 -6.83
C ASP A 225 16.11 -1.15 -8.25
N ARG A 226 14.97 -0.94 -8.90
CA ARG A 226 14.94 -0.37 -10.25
C ARG A 226 15.56 1.00 -10.32
N TRP A 227 15.23 1.86 -9.36
CA TRP A 227 15.81 3.19 -9.31
C TRP A 227 17.32 3.12 -9.04
N ALA A 228 17.77 2.31 -8.08
CA ALA A 228 19.19 2.12 -7.80
C ALA A 228 19.93 1.60 -9.03
N ALA A 229 19.36 0.61 -9.73
CA ALA A 229 19.96 0.06 -10.96
C ALA A 229 20.07 1.09 -12.10
N THR A 230 19.24 2.13 -12.15
CA THR A 230 19.43 3.24 -13.12
C THR A 230 20.58 4.16 -12.76
N VAL A 231 20.95 4.25 -11.47
CA VAL A 231 22.00 5.12 -10.97
C VAL A 231 23.37 4.45 -11.03
N VAL A 232 23.48 3.20 -10.56
CA VAL A 232 24.76 2.50 -10.39
C VAL A 232 24.93 1.26 -11.28
N GLY A 233 23.89 0.89 -11.99
CA GLY A 233 23.87 -0.35 -12.78
C GLY A 233 23.32 -1.55 -12.01
N ARG A 234 22.94 -2.60 -12.76
CA ARG A 234 22.31 -3.81 -12.17
C ARG A 234 23.31 -4.69 -11.44
N ARG A 235 24.54 -4.79 -11.96
CA ARG A 235 25.56 -5.72 -11.42
C ARG A 235 26.03 -5.32 -10.02
N PRO A 236 26.44 -4.07 -9.72
CA PRO A 236 26.81 -3.66 -8.37
C PRO A 236 25.69 -3.90 -7.37
N LEU A 237 24.45 -3.59 -7.76
CA LEU A 237 23.29 -3.82 -6.89
C LEU A 237 23.08 -5.30 -6.59
N ALA A 238 23.09 -6.18 -7.61
CA ALA A 238 22.90 -7.60 -7.42
C ALA A 238 24.02 -8.22 -6.55
N THR A 239 25.29 -7.83 -6.76
CA THR A 239 26.41 -8.32 -5.95
C THR A 239 26.36 -7.81 -4.51
N ALA A 240 25.91 -6.56 -4.28
CA ALA A 240 25.68 -6.02 -2.93
C ALA A 240 24.58 -6.80 -2.19
N MET A 241 23.47 -7.11 -2.88
CA MET A 241 22.38 -7.91 -2.31
C MET A 241 22.86 -9.31 -1.91
N LEU A 242 23.67 -9.98 -2.76
CA LEU A 242 24.24 -11.29 -2.45
C LEU A 242 25.20 -11.23 -1.26
N ALA A 243 26.07 -10.22 -1.20
CA ALA A 243 27.01 -10.04 -0.10
C ALA A 243 26.27 -9.83 1.25
N LEU A 244 25.25 -8.96 1.28
CA LEU A 244 24.45 -8.71 2.46
C LEU A 244 23.61 -9.93 2.88
N ALA A 245 23.08 -10.70 1.91
CA ALA A 245 22.32 -11.91 2.20
C ALA A 245 23.21 -13.01 2.84
N SER A 246 24.47 -13.11 2.45
CA SER A 246 25.41 -14.08 3.00
C SER A 246 25.88 -13.75 4.42
N GLY A 247 25.86 -12.48 4.81
CA GLY A 247 26.23 -12.02 6.16
C GLY A 247 25.09 -12.02 7.19
N SER A 248 23.85 -12.24 6.77
CA SER A 248 22.69 -12.28 7.65
C SER A 248 22.57 -13.62 8.36
N HIS A 249 22.45 -13.65 9.68
CA HIS A 249 22.22 -14.89 10.44
C HIS A 249 20.89 -15.56 10.08
N PRO A 250 20.82 -16.93 10.04
CA PRO A 250 19.66 -17.69 9.52
C PRO A 250 18.33 -17.50 10.24
N THR A 251 18.31 -16.93 11.44
CA THR A 251 17.11 -16.87 12.30
C THR A 251 16.07 -15.81 11.93
N SER A 252 16.42 -14.85 11.08
CA SER A 252 15.46 -13.86 10.53
C SER A 252 15.12 -14.07 9.04
N ALA A 253 15.63 -15.15 8.43
CA ALA A 253 15.80 -15.29 6.99
C ALA A 253 14.65 -16.01 6.24
N LEU A 254 13.65 -16.56 6.92
CA LEU A 254 12.61 -17.37 6.25
C LEU A 254 11.69 -16.56 5.30
N GLY A 255 11.63 -15.24 5.42
CA GLY A 255 10.91 -14.39 4.45
C GLY A 255 11.85 -13.50 3.61
N ALA A 256 12.97 -13.09 4.18
CA ALA A 256 13.94 -12.21 3.51
C ALA A 256 14.74 -12.92 2.39
N GLY A 257 14.92 -14.24 2.49
CA GLY A 257 15.62 -15.03 1.46
C GLY A 257 14.81 -15.18 0.17
N ASP A 258 13.52 -15.46 0.29
CA ASP A 258 12.62 -15.61 -0.86
C ASP A 258 12.43 -14.28 -1.61
N ASP A 259 12.31 -13.17 -0.88
CA ASP A 259 12.21 -11.84 -1.47
C ASP A 259 13.50 -11.44 -2.19
N ALA A 260 14.68 -11.77 -1.64
CA ALA A 260 15.96 -11.49 -2.27
C ALA A 260 16.13 -12.23 -3.62
N VAL A 261 15.71 -13.50 -3.70
CA VAL A 261 15.72 -14.26 -4.94
C VAL A 261 14.84 -13.60 -5.99
N VAL A 262 13.60 -13.26 -5.64
CA VAL A 262 12.67 -12.56 -6.56
C VAL A 262 13.24 -11.23 -7.02
N ARG A 263 13.87 -10.44 -6.13
CA ARG A 263 14.49 -9.17 -6.47
C ARG A 263 15.63 -9.33 -7.47
N ILE A 264 16.51 -10.31 -7.26
CA ILE A 264 17.62 -10.62 -8.18
C ILE A 264 17.09 -11.09 -9.53
N GLU A 265 16.08 -11.96 -9.55
CA GLU A 265 15.41 -12.40 -10.78
C GLU A 265 14.83 -11.21 -11.56
N GLN A 266 14.13 -10.29 -10.87
CA GLN A 266 13.55 -9.11 -11.50
C GLN A 266 14.61 -8.13 -12.03
N LEU A 267 15.79 -8.06 -11.42
CA LEU A 267 16.93 -7.32 -11.96
C LEU A 267 17.50 -7.97 -13.23
N ALA A 268 17.48 -9.31 -13.32
CA ALA A 268 17.98 -10.07 -14.48
C ALA A 268 17.00 -10.02 -15.66
N VAL A 269 15.68 -10.03 -15.40
CA VAL A 269 14.65 -10.01 -16.44
C VAL A 269 14.61 -8.63 -17.12
N GLY A 270 14.72 -8.64 -18.45
CA GLY A 270 14.62 -7.42 -19.26
C GLY A 270 13.20 -6.86 -19.33
N ASP A 271 13.08 -5.60 -19.77
CA ASP A 271 11.84 -4.80 -19.80
C ASP A 271 10.82 -5.18 -20.90
N ARG A 272 10.95 -6.35 -21.56
CA ARG A 272 10.16 -6.71 -22.77
C ARG A 272 8.64 -6.54 -22.65
N HIS A 273 8.07 -6.80 -21.49
CA HIS A 273 6.60 -6.71 -21.28
C HIS A 273 6.18 -5.58 -20.37
N ARG A 274 7.13 -4.80 -19.84
CA ARG A 274 6.87 -3.76 -18.86
C ARG A 274 5.81 -2.76 -19.31
N ASN A 275 5.91 -2.23 -20.52
CA ASN A 275 4.98 -1.20 -20.99
C ASN A 275 3.55 -1.73 -21.10
N ARG A 276 3.36 -2.99 -21.53
CA ARG A 276 2.03 -3.62 -21.58
C ARG A 276 1.46 -3.80 -20.17
N VAL A 277 2.27 -4.22 -19.22
CA VAL A 277 1.86 -4.37 -17.81
C VAL A 277 1.52 -3.02 -17.20
N ILE A 278 2.31 -1.96 -17.47
CA ILE A 278 2.01 -0.60 -17.02
C ILE A 278 0.64 -0.17 -17.54
N VAL A 279 0.42 -0.25 -18.84
CA VAL A 279 -0.86 0.16 -19.47
C VAL A 279 -2.02 -0.64 -18.87
N ALA A 280 -1.90 -1.97 -18.80
CA ALA A 280 -2.95 -2.82 -18.25
C ALA A 280 -3.25 -2.50 -16.76
N ALA A 281 -2.22 -2.32 -15.93
CA ALA A 281 -2.40 -2.00 -14.51
C ALA A 281 -3.00 -0.60 -14.31
N VAL A 282 -2.59 0.40 -15.09
CA VAL A 282 -3.16 1.75 -15.04
C VAL A 282 -4.62 1.75 -15.48
N LEU A 283 -4.95 1.08 -16.60
CA LEU A 283 -6.35 0.95 -17.05
C LEU A 283 -7.21 0.23 -16.01
N ALA A 284 -6.71 -0.86 -15.42
CA ALA A 284 -7.38 -1.57 -14.34
C ALA A 284 -7.58 -0.67 -13.10
N SER A 285 -6.59 0.14 -12.75
CA SER A 285 -6.67 1.11 -11.64
C SER A 285 -7.78 2.13 -11.86
N VAL A 286 -7.83 2.71 -13.05
CA VAL A 286 -8.89 3.67 -13.43
C VAL A 286 -10.26 2.99 -13.42
N ALA A 287 -10.37 1.82 -14.05
CA ALA A 287 -11.64 1.08 -14.10
C ALA A 287 -12.16 0.75 -12.70
N VAL A 288 -11.30 0.22 -11.81
CA VAL A 288 -11.68 -0.14 -10.44
C VAL A 288 -12.12 1.08 -9.63
N LEU A 289 -11.43 2.23 -9.76
CA LEU A 289 -11.81 3.47 -9.06
C LEU A 289 -13.13 4.06 -9.56
N GLN A 290 -13.46 3.87 -10.84
CA GLN A 290 -14.71 4.36 -11.42
C GLN A 290 -15.94 3.54 -10.98
N LEU A 291 -15.78 2.25 -10.66
CA LEU A 291 -16.91 1.36 -10.35
C LEU A 291 -17.83 1.88 -9.23
N PRO A 292 -17.35 2.28 -8.03
CA PRO A 292 -18.22 2.80 -6.98
C PRO A 292 -18.97 4.07 -7.40
N ILE A 293 -18.31 4.93 -8.19
CA ILE A 293 -18.87 6.20 -8.66
C ILE A 293 -19.98 5.93 -9.69
N LEU A 294 -19.72 5.03 -10.65
CA LEU A 294 -20.69 4.66 -11.66
C LEU A 294 -21.93 4.00 -11.04
N LEU A 295 -21.76 3.11 -10.07
CA LEU A 295 -22.87 2.49 -9.35
C LEU A 295 -23.67 3.53 -8.54
N MET A 296 -23.00 4.49 -7.89
CA MET A 296 -23.65 5.60 -7.21
C MET A 296 -24.48 6.44 -8.19
N VAL A 297 -23.89 6.87 -9.29
CA VAL A 297 -24.59 7.67 -10.31
C VAL A 297 -25.77 6.90 -10.90
N ALA A 298 -25.60 5.62 -11.23
CA ALA A 298 -26.67 4.76 -11.71
C ALA A 298 -27.85 4.70 -10.71
N THR A 299 -27.56 4.57 -9.40
CA THR A 299 -28.58 4.57 -8.35
C THR A 299 -29.31 5.93 -8.24
N LEU A 300 -28.62 7.05 -8.52
CA LEU A 300 -29.23 8.39 -8.38
C LEU A 300 -30.11 8.77 -9.59
N VAL A 301 -29.82 8.20 -10.78
CA VAL A 301 -30.46 8.53 -12.04
C VAL A 301 -31.62 7.59 -12.38
N SER A 302 -31.61 6.34 -11.86
CA SER A 302 -32.70 5.37 -12.02
C SER A 302 -33.94 5.70 -11.18
#